data_4bdd3d680c7056ea17c9096f54904ec9
#
_entry.id   4bdd3d680c7056ea17c9096f54904ec9
#
_cell.length_a   1.000
_cell.length_b   1.000
_cell.length_c   1.000
_cell.angle_alpha   90.00
_cell.angle_beta   90.00
_cell.angle_gamma   90.00
#
_symmetry.space_group_name_H-M   'P 1'
#
loop_
_entity.id
_entity.type
_entity.pdbx_description
1 polymer ?
#
loop_
_entity_poly.entity_id
_entity_poly.type
_entity_poly.pdbx_seq_one_letter_code
_entity_poly.pdbx_strand_id
1 'polypeptide(L)'
;YLSHPNMQTPKSGKIYSCNEGAFNSFPEPVKQYINHCKDNNYSGRYIGSFVADFHRNLFKGGIFLYPQTKKDKQGKLRLMYECNPLAFIAEQSGGMATDGINRIMEITPTHIHQRVPLFIGSEEMVSKAKMFIEAYEAEQPQEEVNQTSKA
;
A
#
# COMPACT_ATOMS: atom_id res chain seq x y z
N TYR A 1 4.87 24.22 20.02
CA TYR A 1 3.87 23.46 20.80
C TYR A 1 3.70 22.07 20.17
N LEU A 2 3.97 21.01 20.94
CA LEU A 2 3.79 19.61 20.53
C LEU A 2 2.44 19.10 21.10
N SER A 3 1.49 18.84 20.21
CA SER A 3 0.17 18.30 20.61
C SER A 3 0.23 16.80 20.96
N HIS A 4 1.10 16.06 20.30
CA HIS A 4 1.26 14.60 20.45
C HIS A 4 2.74 14.23 20.46
N PRO A 5 3.46 14.46 21.59
CA PRO A 5 4.85 14.03 21.71
C PRO A 5 4.94 12.50 21.76
N ASN A 6 5.99 11.93 21.15
CA ASN A 6 6.26 10.49 21.13
C ASN A 6 5.11 9.66 20.52
N MET A 7 4.48 10.19 19.46
CA MET A 7 3.39 9.52 18.80
C MET A 7 3.84 8.17 18.22
N GLN A 8 3.04 7.13 18.51
CA GLN A 8 3.18 5.80 17.94
C GLN A 8 1.85 5.39 17.29
N THR A 9 1.92 4.85 16.07
CA THR A 9 0.73 4.27 15.44
C THR A 9 0.40 2.90 16.05
N PRO A 10 -0.88 2.55 16.24
CA PRO A 10 -1.24 1.20 16.63
C PRO A 10 -0.68 0.16 15.66
N LYS A 11 -0.20 -0.97 16.19
CA LYS A 11 0.37 -2.07 15.36
C LYS A 11 -0.65 -2.68 14.42
N SER A 12 -1.92 -2.63 14.78
CA SER A 12 -3.05 -3.10 13.97
C SER A 12 -4.25 -2.18 14.14
N GLY A 13 -5.27 -2.39 13.31
CA GLY A 13 -6.53 -1.65 13.37
C GLY A 13 -7.60 -2.34 12.56
N LYS A 14 -8.75 -1.69 12.41
CA LYS A 14 -9.90 -2.19 11.66
C LYS A 14 -10.40 -1.17 10.64
N ILE A 15 -9.50 -0.34 10.10
CA ILE A 15 -9.84 0.66 9.09
C ILE A 15 -9.00 0.38 7.85
N TYR A 16 -9.64 0.27 6.70
CA TYR A 16 -8.96 0.29 5.41
C TYR A 16 -9.47 1.45 4.56
N SER A 17 -8.56 2.11 3.88
CA SER A 17 -8.81 3.30 3.06
C SER A 17 -8.41 3.00 1.62
N CYS A 18 -9.40 2.85 0.75
CA CYS A 18 -9.20 2.48 -0.64
C CYS A 18 -10.34 3.01 -1.49
N ASN A 19 -10.04 3.44 -2.72
CA ASN A 19 -11.07 3.77 -3.70
C ASN A 19 -11.66 2.48 -4.29
N GLU A 20 -12.67 1.93 -3.64
CA GLU A 20 -13.33 0.70 -4.09
C GLU A 20 -14.09 0.85 -5.41
N GLY A 21 -14.35 2.07 -5.87
CA GLY A 21 -14.88 2.31 -7.22
C GLY A 21 -13.96 1.77 -8.32
N ALA A 22 -12.66 1.62 -8.04
CA ALA A 22 -11.69 1.01 -8.94
C ALA A 22 -11.43 -0.48 -8.68
N PHE A 23 -12.19 -1.14 -7.80
CA PHE A 23 -11.96 -2.51 -7.34
C PHE A 23 -11.73 -3.50 -8.48
N ASN A 24 -12.55 -3.46 -9.52
CA ASN A 24 -12.43 -4.37 -10.66
C ASN A 24 -11.14 -4.17 -11.48
N SER A 25 -10.45 -3.05 -11.30
CA SER A 25 -9.19 -2.73 -11.98
C SER A 25 -7.96 -3.10 -11.15
N PHE A 26 -8.14 -3.51 -9.91
CA PHE A 26 -7.04 -3.91 -9.02
C PHE A 26 -6.48 -5.28 -9.37
N PRO A 27 -5.19 -5.54 -9.04
CA PRO A 27 -4.64 -6.89 -9.09
C PRO A 27 -5.40 -7.85 -8.16
N GLU A 28 -5.44 -9.11 -8.52
CA GLU A 28 -6.18 -10.12 -7.78
C GLU A 28 -5.80 -10.22 -6.29
N PRO A 29 -4.51 -10.23 -5.91
CA PRO A 29 -4.13 -10.29 -4.49
C PRO A 29 -4.61 -9.08 -3.68
N VAL A 30 -4.69 -7.91 -4.30
CA VAL A 30 -5.25 -6.71 -3.65
C VAL A 30 -6.75 -6.87 -3.40
N LYS A 31 -7.49 -7.41 -4.37
CA LYS A 31 -8.91 -7.73 -4.20
C LYS A 31 -9.12 -8.74 -3.07
N GLN A 32 -8.29 -9.78 -3.00
CA GLN A 32 -8.33 -10.79 -1.95
C GLN A 32 -8.10 -10.16 -0.57
N TYR A 33 -7.12 -9.25 -0.45
CA TYR A 33 -6.88 -8.53 0.79
C TYR A 33 -8.06 -7.62 1.19
N ILE A 34 -8.66 -6.89 0.24
CA ILE A 34 -9.84 -6.06 0.51
C ILE A 34 -11.03 -6.94 0.96
N ASN A 35 -11.24 -8.09 0.33
CA ASN A 35 -12.26 -9.04 0.76
C ASN A 35 -11.96 -9.58 2.16
N HIS A 36 -10.70 -9.90 2.46
CA HIS A 36 -10.29 -10.25 3.83
C HIS A 36 -10.66 -9.16 4.85
N CYS A 37 -10.45 -7.89 4.53
CA CYS A 37 -10.87 -6.79 5.39
C CYS A 37 -12.39 -6.79 5.63
N LYS A 38 -13.18 -6.99 4.57
CA LYS A 38 -14.64 -7.05 4.64
C LYS A 38 -15.12 -8.25 5.47
N ASP A 39 -14.56 -9.43 5.25
CA ASP A 39 -14.92 -10.66 5.95
C ASP A 39 -14.60 -10.59 7.46
N ASN A 40 -13.60 -9.78 7.82
CA ASN A 40 -13.23 -9.51 9.21
C ASN A 40 -13.88 -8.25 9.81
N ASN A 41 -14.90 -7.71 9.15
CA ASN A 41 -15.67 -6.55 9.59
C ASN A 41 -14.82 -5.28 9.79
N TYR A 42 -13.83 -5.05 8.92
CA TYR A 42 -13.08 -3.80 8.92
C TYR A 42 -13.93 -2.67 8.32
N SER A 43 -13.77 -1.47 8.83
CA SER A 43 -14.49 -0.28 8.34
C SER A 43 -13.78 0.30 7.13
N GLY A 44 -14.48 0.41 6.02
CA GLY A 44 -14.03 1.17 4.85
C GLY A 44 -14.14 2.66 5.13
N ARG A 45 -13.02 3.37 5.09
CA ARG A 45 -12.94 4.83 5.29
C ARG A 45 -12.05 5.43 4.21
N TYR A 46 -12.64 6.13 3.26
CA TYR A 46 -11.93 6.75 2.16
C TYR A 46 -12.48 8.16 1.90
N ILE A 47 -11.67 9.18 2.16
CA ILE A 47 -12.01 10.59 1.96
C ILE A 47 -11.65 11.03 0.53
N GLY A 48 -10.63 10.40 -0.06
CA GLY A 48 -10.07 10.80 -1.35
C GLY A 48 -8.93 11.82 -1.22
N SER A 49 -8.57 12.21 -0.01
CA SER A 49 -7.37 12.97 0.31
C SER A 49 -6.39 12.05 1.04
N PHE A 50 -5.26 11.78 0.40
CA PHE A 50 -4.23 10.88 0.94
C PHE A 50 -3.79 11.29 2.35
N VAL A 51 -3.48 12.56 2.54
CA VAL A 51 -3.05 13.08 3.85
C VAL A 51 -4.11 12.88 4.93
N ALA A 52 -5.38 13.14 4.62
CA ALA A 52 -6.47 13.00 5.58
C ALA A 52 -6.71 11.55 5.99
N ASP A 53 -6.72 10.62 5.03
CA ASP A 53 -6.86 9.20 5.29
C ASP A 53 -5.66 8.64 6.05
N PHE A 54 -4.44 9.01 5.66
CA PHE A 54 -3.20 8.63 6.34
C PHE A 54 -3.17 9.15 7.78
N HIS A 55 -3.48 10.44 8.01
CA HIS A 55 -3.48 11.04 9.34
C HIS A 55 -4.45 10.32 10.30
N ARG A 56 -5.67 10.04 9.86
CA ARG A 56 -6.62 9.28 10.67
C ARG A 56 -6.09 7.89 11.01
N ASN A 57 -5.56 7.16 10.03
CA ASN A 57 -5.06 5.80 10.22
C ASN A 57 -3.82 5.77 11.11
N LEU A 58 -3.01 6.82 11.07
CA LEU A 58 -1.83 6.97 11.92
C LEU A 58 -2.20 6.99 13.42
N PHE A 59 -3.32 7.64 13.78
CA PHE A 59 -3.80 7.72 15.15
C PHE A 59 -4.67 6.52 15.57
N LYS A 60 -5.50 6.02 14.69
CA LYS A 60 -6.51 5.00 15.03
C LYS A 60 -6.08 3.57 14.69
N GLY A 61 -5.02 3.41 13.92
CA GLY A 61 -4.68 2.13 13.31
C GLY A 61 -5.51 1.90 12.05
N GLY A 62 -4.84 1.48 10.98
CA GLY A 62 -5.48 1.24 9.70
C GLY A 62 -4.46 1.14 8.57
N ILE A 63 -4.95 0.86 7.38
CA ILE A 63 -4.15 0.79 6.15
C ILE A 63 -4.75 1.69 5.08
N PHE A 64 -3.90 2.41 4.37
CA PHE A 64 -4.23 3.11 3.14
C PHE A 64 -3.66 2.33 1.96
N LEU A 65 -4.50 2.04 0.97
CA LEU A 65 -4.16 1.26 -0.22
C LEU A 65 -4.35 2.13 -1.47
N TYR A 66 -3.27 2.30 -2.20
CA TYR A 66 -3.30 2.93 -3.52
C TYR A 66 -2.54 2.06 -4.53
N PRO A 67 -3.13 0.91 -4.92
CA PRO A 67 -2.47 -0.06 -5.77
C PRO A 67 -2.40 0.41 -7.23
N GLN A 68 -1.60 -0.30 -8.03
CA GLN A 68 -1.68 -0.20 -9.47
C GLN A 68 -3.06 -0.66 -9.97
N THR A 69 -3.40 -0.21 -11.16
CA THR A 69 -4.61 -0.62 -11.86
C THR A 69 -4.27 -1.10 -13.28
N LYS A 70 -5.24 -1.66 -13.98
CA LYS A 70 -5.07 -2.03 -15.39
C LYS A 70 -4.66 -0.84 -16.27
N LYS A 71 -5.11 0.38 -15.90
CA LYS A 71 -4.80 1.62 -16.59
C LYS A 71 -3.47 2.23 -16.13
N ASP A 72 -3.22 2.24 -14.84
CA ASP A 72 -2.05 2.85 -14.21
C ASP A 72 -1.16 1.74 -13.61
N LYS A 73 -0.44 1.01 -14.47
CA LYS A 73 0.36 -0.17 -14.09
C LYS A 73 1.51 0.15 -13.11
N GLN A 74 2.00 1.38 -13.11
CA GLN A 74 3.05 1.85 -12.21
C GLN A 74 2.51 2.48 -10.92
N GLY A 75 1.20 2.44 -10.70
CA GLY A 75 0.58 3.19 -9.63
C GLY A 75 0.36 4.65 -10.01
N LYS A 76 -0.11 5.44 -9.07
CA LYS A 76 -0.53 6.83 -9.33
C LYS A 76 0.19 7.87 -8.47
N LEU A 77 0.56 7.51 -7.24
CA LEU A 77 1.27 8.37 -6.31
C LEU A 77 2.75 8.47 -6.68
N ARG A 78 3.35 9.64 -6.44
CA ARG A 78 4.75 9.91 -6.77
C ARG A 78 5.65 9.47 -5.62
N LEU A 79 6.71 8.74 -5.97
CA LEU A 79 7.63 8.18 -4.99
C LEU A 79 8.28 9.27 -4.12
N MET A 80 8.88 10.28 -4.75
CA MET A 80 9.77 11.20 -4.04
C MET A 80 9.06 12.22 -3.17
N TYR A 81 7.90 12.73 -3.58
CA TYR A 81 7.27 13.85 -2.89
C TYR A 81 5.85 13.58 -2.35
N GLU A 82 5.36 12.34 -2.50
CA GLU A 82 4.14 11.86 -1.85
C GLU A 82 4.45 10.64 -0.98
N CYS A 83 5.00 9.56 -1.55
CA CYS A 83 5.21 8.31 -0.82
C CYS A 83 6.36 8.37 0.18
N ASN A 84 7.53 8.88 -0.21
CA ASN A 84 8.70 8.95 0.68
C ASN A 84 8.44 9.78 1.95
N PRO A 85 7.88 11.00 1.90
CA PRO A 85 7.63 11.78 3.11
C PRO A 85 6.70 11.08 4.08
N LEU A 86 5.61 10.49 3.60
CA LEU A 86 4.65 9.80 4.46
C LEU A 86 5.12 8.43 4.91
N ALA A 87 5.91 7.73 4.09
CA ALA A 87 6.58 6.49 4.49
C ALA A 87 7.56 6.72 5.63
N PHE A 88 8.34 7.81 5.57
CA PHE A 88 9.22 8.21 6.66
C PHE A 88 8.45 8.43 7.97
N ILE A 89 7.36 9.20 7.92
CA ILE A 89 6.52 9.44 9.10
C ILE A 89 5.91 8.14 9.63
N ALA A 90 5.39 7.29 8.76
CA ALA A 90 4.82 6.00 9.15
C ALA A 90 5.83 5.14 9.90
N GLU A 91 7.03 4.98 9.34
CA GLU A 91 8.08 4.15 9.94
C GLU A 91 8.60 4.72 11.27
N GLN A 92 8.79 6.03 11.36
CA GLN A 92 9.21 6.68 12.60
C GLN A 92 8.18 6.57 13.72
N SER A 93 6.92 6.35 13.38
CA SER A 93 5.84 6.11 14.34
C SER A 93 5.49 4.62 14.54
N GLY A 94 6.31 3.70 14.03
CA GLY A 94 6.13 2.26 14.20
C GLY A 94 5.21 1.60 13.19
N GLY A 95 4.84 2.28 12.10
CA GLY A 95 4.10 1.74 10.98
C GLY A 95 5.00 1.20 9.86
N MET A 96 4.42 0.93 8.71
CA MET A 96 5.10 0.34 7.56
C MET A 96 4.57 0.96 6.25
N ALA A 97 5.43 1.02 5.24
CA ALA A 97 5.08 1.45 3.89
C ALA A 97 5.80 0.60 2.83
N THR A 98 5.04 0.07 1.88
CA THR A 98 5.55 -0.78 0.79
C THR A 98 4.84 -0.46 -0.53
N ASP A 99 5.48 -0.78 -1.64
CA ASP A 99 4.85 -0.81 -2.97
C ASP A 99 4.13 -2.14 -3.26
N GLY A 100 4.18 -3.06 -2.30
CA GLY A 100 3.68 -4.42 -2.37
C GLY A 100 4.80 -5.46 -2.33
N ILE A 101 5.99 -5.11 -2.77
CA ILE A 101 7.18 -5.96 -2.80
C ILE A 101 8.29 -5.33 -1.97
N ASN A 102 8.66 -4.09 -2.29
CA ASN A 102 9.77 -3.37 -1.68
C ASN A 102 9.30 -2.40 -0.61
N ARG A 103 10.13 -2.16 0.40
CA ARG A 103 9.95 -1.06 1.33
C ARG A 103 10.11 0.27 0.58
N ILE A 104 9.17 1.21 0.75
CA ILE A 104 9.17 2.48 0.02
C ILE A 104 10.50 3.23 0.18
N MET A 105 11.05 3.28 1.39
CA MET A 105 12.29 4.01 1.69
C MET A 105 13.55 3.39 1.06
N GLU A 106 13.48 2.17 0.55
CA GLU A 106 14.58 1.47 -0.12
C GLU A 106 14.54 1.59 -1.65
N ILE A 107 13.44 2.10 -2.20
CA ILE A 107 13.30 2.28 -3.65
C ILE A 107 14.17 3.45 -4.09
N THR A 108 15.16 3.17 -4.94
CA THR A 108 16.00 4.20 -5.56
C THR A 108 15.22 4.92 -6.66
N PRO A 109 15.00 6.24 -6.56
CA PRO A 109 14.30 6.98 -7.60
C PRO A 109 15.10 7.01 -8.91
N THR A 110 14.41 6.81 -10.02
CA THR A 110 15.02 6.92 -11.37
C THR A 110 14.75 8.29 -11.99
N HIS A 111 13.67 8.95 -11.60
CA HIS A 111 13.35 10.33 -11.99
C HIS A 111 12.38 10.96 -10.99
N ILE A 112 12.31 12.29 -10.97
CA ILE A 112 11.58 13.06 -9.95
C ILE A 112 10.06 12.75 -9.91
N HIS A 113 9.46 12.41 -11.03
CA HIS A 113 8.02 12.12 -11.12
C HIS A 113 7.69 10.62 -11.14
N GLN A 114 8.65 9.76 -10.78
CA GLN A 114 8.43 8.31 -10.68
C GLN A 114 7.23 8.01 -9.80
N ARG A 115 6.38 7.11 -10.29
CA ARG A 115 5.17 6.66 -9.59
C ARG A 115 5.36 5.25 -9.06
N VAL A 116 4.68 4.94 -7.96
CA VAL A 116 4.68 3.62 -7.33
C VAL A 116 3.30 3.32 -6.76
N PRO A 117 2.91 2.03 -6.67
CA PRO A 117 1.82 1.62 -5.80
C PRO A 117 2.16 1.91 -4.34
N LEU A 118 1.17 2.07 -3.48
CA LEU A 118 1.41 2.34 -2.07
C LEU A 118 0.45 1.58 -1.17
N PHE A 119 1.04 0.93 -0.16
CA PHE A 119 0.36 0.31 0.97
C PHE A 119 1.03 0.83 2.24
N ILE A 120 0.31 1.62 3.05
CA ILE A 120 0.89 2.35 4.17
C ILE A 120 -0.04 2.35 5.37
N GLY A 121 0.49 2.17 6.57
CA GLY A 121 -0.28 2.21 7.80
C GLY A 121 0.28 1.33 8.91
N SER A 122 -0.61 0.71 9.67
CA SER A 122 -0.26 -0.19 10.75
C SER A 122 0.54 -1.39 10.26
N GLU A 123 1.64 -1.71 10.95
CA GLU A 123 2.61 -2.73 10.56
C GLU A 123 1.97 -4.08 10.23
N GLU A 124 1.09 -4.59 11.11
CA GLU A 124 0.46 -5.90 10.92
C GLU A 124 -0.47 -5.93 9.71
N MET A 125 -1.16 -4.82 9.42
CA MET A 125 -2.07 -4.73 8.28
C MET A 125 -1.32 -4.64 6.96
N VAL A 126 -0.26 -3.84 6.90
CA VAL A 126 0.59 -3.71 5.71
C VAL A 126 1.35 -5.01 5.44
N SER A 127 1.89 -5.65 6.48
CA SER A 127 2.53 -6.97 6.36
C SER A 127 1.55 -8.02 5.84
N LYS A 128 0.31 -8.01 6.31
CA LYS A 128 -0.73 -8.93 5.84
C LYS A 128 -1.05 -8.71 4.36
N ALA A 129 -1.21 -7.46 3.92
CA ALA A 129 -1.43 -7.13 2.52
C ALA A 129 -0.26 -7.61 1.64
N LYS A 130 0.97 -7.40 2.10
CA LYS A 130 2.18 -7.89 1.42
C LYS A 130 2.19 -9.41 1.30
N MET A 131 1.81 -10.13 2.34
CA MET A 131 1.70 -11.60 2.29
C MET A 131 0.72 -12.09 1.22
N PHE A 132 -0.42 -11.44 1.03
CA PHE A 132 -1.36 -11.77 -0.06
C PHE A 132 -0.72 -11.60 -1.43
N ILE A 133 0.07 -10.55 -1.62
CA ILE A 133 0.77 -10.27 -2.89
C ILE A 133 1.84 -11.32 -3.15
N GLU A 134 2.70 -11.60 -2.16
CA GLU A 134 3.79 -12.59 -2.28
C GLU A 134 3.26 -14.01 -2.50
N ALA A 135 2.18 -14.41 -1.81
CA ALA A 135 1.57 -15.72 -1.99
C ALA A 135 1.01 -15.89 -3.41
N TYR A 136 0.35 -14.85 -3.92
CA TYR A 136 -0.19 -14.87 -5.29
C TYR A 136 0.92 -14.97 -6.35
N GLU A 137 2.02 -14.24 -6.19
CA GLU A 137 3.17 -14.30 -7.10
C GLU A 137 3.84 -15.68 -7.07
N ALA A 138 3.92 -16.32 -5.89
CA ALA A 138 4.48 -17.65 -5.74
C ALA A 138 3.61 -18.76 -6.40
N GLU A 139 2.30 -18.54 -6.50
CA GLU A 139 1.36 -19.46 -7.15
C GLU A 139 1.32 -19.31 -8.68
N GLN A 140 1.84 -18.20 -9.24
CA GLN A 140 1.92 -18.02 -10.69
C GLN A 140 3.12 -18.82 -11.23
N PRO A 141 2.93 -19.83 -12.12
CA PRO A 141 4.07 -20.45 -12.78
C PRO A 141 4.83 -19.40 -13.58
N GLN A 142 6.15 -19.51 -13.62
CA GLN A 142 7.01 -18.68 -14.50
C GLN A 142 6.71 -19.01 -15.97
N GLU A 143 5.59 -18.59 -16.49
CA GLU A 143 5.31 -18.53 -17.92
C GLU A 143 5.79 -17.17 -18.43
N GLU A 144 6.76 -17.23 -19.34
CA GLU A 144 7.35 -16.18 -20.18
C GLU A 144 8.81 -15.78 -19.91
N VAL A 145 9.73 -16.75 -20.08
CA VAL A 145 11.10 -16.42 -20.52
C VAL A 145 11.55 -17.31 -21.70
N ASN A 146 10.66 -17.78 -22.56
CA ASN A 146 11.04 -18.61 -23.70
C ASN A 146 10.39 -18.23 -25.05
N GLN A 147 10.30 -16.93 -25.36
CA GLN A 147 9.93 -16.50 -26.70
C GLN A 147 10.77 -15.33 -27.26
N THR A 148 12.08 -15.33 -27.05
CA THR A 148 13.00 -14.50 -27.86
C THR A 148 14.32 -15.20 -28.07
N SER A 149 14.27 -16.38 -28.70
CA SER A 149 15.46 -17.01 -29.27
C SER A 149 15.05 -17.92 -30.44
N LYS A 150 14.47 -17.33 -31.46
CA LYS A 150 14.45 -17.90 -32.83
C LYS A 150 14.00 -16.83 -33.82
N ALA A 151 14.91 -16.00 -34.22
CA ALA A 151 14.95 -15.42 -35.57
C ALA A 151 16.35 -14.90 -35.84
#